data_6d5f186c1f57cd32324e9efaf292b1f7
#
_entry.id   6d5f186c1f57cd32324e9efaf292b1f7
#
_cell.length_a   1.000
_cell.length_b   1.000
_cell.length_c   1.000
_cell.angle_alpha   90.00
_cell.angle_beta   90.00
_cell.angle_gamma   90.00
#
_symmetry.space_group_name_H-M   'P 1'
#
loop_
_entity.id
_entity.type
_entity.pdbx_description
1 polymer ?
#
loop_
_entity_poly.entity_id
_entity_poly.type
_entity_poly.pdbx_seq_one_letter_code
_entity_poly.pdbx_strand_id
1 'polypeptide(L)'
;MKREQRTPHEVLIEELEAEGVIPDPFDLELFIERLEGRRGRPIHMIPISARRGAPCGLYIKTGGADYLCYVRSSSPLHECHILLHELGHLVLGHQDSGWRSEELQRMLLPNLNADMIRRVLFRTGYADPAEDAAEDFADLILAPRVLASGRYTVPAAKPPPEIAEVVRNLEQAWGSGRGF
;
A
#
# COMPACT_ATOMS: atom_id res chain seq x y z
N MET A 1 2.51 -32.07 -20.67
CA MET A 1 3.00 -30.96 -19.83
C MET A 1 1.91 -29.88 -19.82
N LYS A 2 1.18 -29.72 -18.68
CA LYS A 2 0.29 -28.57 -18.51
C LYS A 2 1.21 -27.34 -18.42
N ARG A 3 1.07 -26.37 -19.32
CA ARG A 3 1.63 -25.02 -19.11
C ARG A 3 0.99 -24.52 -17.83
N GLU A 4 1.78 -24.33 -16.79
CA GLU A 4 1.39 -23.63 -15.58
C GLU A 4 0.93 -22.24 -16.03
N GLN A 5 -0.32 -21.94 -15.78
CA GLN A 5 -0.92 -20.68 -16.22
C GLN A 5 -0.42 -19.61 -15.23
N ARG A 6 0.44 -18.71 -15.72
CA ARG A 6 0.99 -17.61 -14.89
C ARG A 6 -0.13 -16.78 -14.29
N THR A 7 0.09 -16.36 -13.06
CA THR A 7 -0.84 -15.48 -12.36
C THR A 7 -0.71 -14.03 -12.86
N PRO A 8 -1.73 -13.18 -12.68
CA PRO A 8 -1.66 -11.77 -13.07
C PRO A 8 -0.50 -11.01 -12.43
N HIS A 9 -0.17 -11.30 -11.15
CA HIS A 9 0.93 -10.67 -10.44
C HIS A 9 2.30 -11.12 -10.97
N GLU A 10 2.48 -12.39 -11.36
CA GLU A 10 3.72 -12.87 -12.00
C GLU A 10 3.97 -12.17 -13.34
N VAL A 11 2.93 -12.05 -14.17
CA VAL A 11 3.03 -11.35 -15.47
C VAL A 11 3.39 -9.88 -15.27
N LEU A 12 2.74 -9.22 -14.32
CA LEU A 12 3.02 -7.81 -14.00
C LEU A 12 4.45 -7.61 -13.51
N ILE A 13 4.97 -8.49 -12.64
CA ILE A 13 6.35 -8.38 -12.14
C ILE A 13 7.35 -8.52 -13.28
N GLU A 14 7.15 -9.48 -14.18
CA GLU A 14 8.00 -9.63 -15.38
C GLU A 14 7.98 -8.38 -16.27
N GLU A 15 6.82 -7.75 -16.45
CA GLU A 15 6.70 -6.49 -17.17
C GLU A 15 7.48 -5.37 -16.49
N LEU A 16 7.31 -5.22 -15.16
CA LEU A 16 7.99 -4.21 -14.36
C LEU A 16 9.52 -4.39 -14.37
N GLU A 17 10.00 -5.64 -14.37
CA GLU A 17 11.42 -5.97 -14.52
C GLU A 17 11.94 -5.64 -15.93
N ALA A 18 11.22 -6.05 -16.96
CA ALA A 18 11.58 -5.80 -18.34
C ALA A 18 11.62 -4.31 -18.70
N GLU A 19 10.72 -3.52 -18.12
CA GLU A 19 10.68 -2.07 -18.25
C GLU A 19 11.71 -1.34 -17.36
N GLY A 20 12.41 -2.08 -16.49
CA GLY A 20 13.38 -1.53 -15.55
C GLY A 20 12.73 -0.71 -14.43
N VAL A 21 11.45 -0.93 -14.15
CA VAL A 21 10.75 -0.26 -13.04
C VAL A 21 11.23 -0.81 -11.71
N ILE A 22 11.44 -2.12 -11.60
CA ILE A 22 12.07 -2.74 -10.43
C ILE A 22 13.59 -2.56 -10.55
N PRO A 23 14.23 -1.78 -9.64
CA PRO A 23 15.67 -1.54 -9.72
C PRO A 23 16.51 -2.75 -9.27
N ASP A 24 17.70 -2.88 -9.84
CA ASP A 24 18.71 -3.84 -9.40
C ASP A 24 20.07 -3.12 -9.25
N PRO A 25 20.67 -3.02 -8.06
CA PRO A 25 20.17 -3.53 -6.78
C PRO A 25 18.84 -2.86 -6.35
N PHE A 26 18.04 -3.57 -5.55
CA PHE A 26 16.73 -3.10 -5.15
C PHE A 26 16.81 -1.86 -4.26
N ASP A 27 16.04 -0.84 -4.63
CA ASP A 27 15.84 0.40 -3.89
C ASP A 27 14.35 0.74 -3.91
N LEU A 28 13.71 0.70 -2.75
CA LEU A 28 12.26 0.89 -2.63
C LEU A 28 11.83 2.30 -3.05
N GLU A 29 12.62 3.33 -2.70
CA GLU A 29 12.33 4.71 -3.08
C GLU A 29 12.38 4.87 -4.61
N LEU A 30 13.44 4.34 -5.24
CA LEU A 30 13.60 4.37 -6.68
C LEU A 30 12.53 3.53 -7.40
N PHE A 31 12.11 2.40 -6.81
CA PHE A 31 11.00 1.61 -7.34
C PHE A 31 9.71 2.42 -7.38
N ILE A 32 9.37 3.12 -6.28
CA ILE A 32 8.18 3.96 -6.20
C ILE A 32 8.25 5.09 -7.23
N GLU A 33 9.39 5.80 -7.32
CA GLU A 33 9.61 6.87 -8.31
C GLU A 33 9.37 6.40 -9.74
N ARG A 34 9.94 5.25 -10.12
CA ARG A 34 9.75 4.67 -11.45
C ARG A 34 8.30 4.23 -11.69
N LEU A 35 7.66 3.70 -10.66
CA LEU A 35 6.26 3.30 -10.72
C LEU A 35 5.33 4.51 -10.90
N GLU A 36 5.61 5.63 -10.22
CA GLU A 36 4.94 6.92 -10.45
C GLU A 36 5.07 7.38 -11.90
N GLY A 37 6.30 7.32 -12.45
CA GLY A 37 6.58 7.67 -13.85
C GLY A 37 5.79 6.79 -14.83
N ARG A 38 5.76 5.48 -14.60
CA ARG A 38 4.99 4.52 -15.43
C ARG A 38 3.49 4.80 -15.37
N ARG A 39 2.97 5.16 -14.20
CA ARG A 39 1.54 5.42 -13.98
C ARG A 39 1.10 6.84 -14.37
N GLY A 40 2.06 7.77 -14.49
CA GLY A 40 1.78 9.19 -14.67
C GLY A 40 1.05 9.82 -13.48
N ARG A 41 1.28 9.30 -12.25
CA ARG A 41 0.52 9.67 -11.06
C ARG A 41 1.36 9.55 -9.79
N PRO A 42 1.43 10.60 -8.94
CA PRO A 42 2.19 10.57 -7.70
C PRO A 42 1.67 9.54 -6.70
N ILE A 43 2.58 8.92 -5.94
CA ILE A 43 2.31 7.98 -4.86
C ILE A 43 3.01 8.47 -3.59
N HIS A 44 2.24 8.83 -2.57
CA HIS A 44 2.77 9.35 -1.31
C HIS A 44 2.73 8.29 -0.22
N MET A 45 3.87 8.01 0.40
CA MET A 45 4.01 7.08 1.52
C MET A 45 3.83 7.83 2.84
N ILE A 46 2.73 7.61 3.53
CA ILE A 46 2.37 8.30 4.78
C ILE A 46 2.47 7.32 5.95
N PRO A 47 3.48 7.46 6.81
CA PRO A 47 3.57 6.66 8.03
C PRO A 47 2.49 7.09 9.03
N ILE A 48 1.81 6.09 9.61
CA ILE A 48 0.80 6.29 10.64
C ILE A 48 1.17 5.54 11.91
N SER A 49 0.71 6.06 13.04
CA SER A 49 0.84 5.41 14.33
C SER A 49 -0.38 4.54 14.61
N ALA A 50 -0.18 3.26 14.89
CA ALA A 50 -1.26 2.33 15.18
C ALA A 50 -0.88 1.34 16.28
N ARG A 51 -1.91 0.82 16.99
CA ARG A 51 -1.74 -0.22 17.99
C ARG A 51 -1.60 -1.61 17.34
N ARG A 52 -1.12 -2.58 18.10
CA ARG A 52 -1.10 -3.98 17.68
C ARG A 52 -2.52 -4.45 17.29
N GLY A 53 -2.61 -5.11 16.13
CA GLY A 53 -3.88 -5.63 15.59
C GLY A 53 -4.68 -4.62 14.75
N ALA A 54 -4.18 -3.40 14.58
CA ALA A 54 -4.70 -2.50 13.54
C ALA A 54 -4.30 -3.00 12.15
N PRO A 55 -5.02 -2.62 11.08
CA PRO A 55 -4.60 -2.87 9.71
C PRO A 55 -3.19 -2.35 9.45
N CYS A 56 -2.40 -3.09 8.67
CA CYS A 56 -0.99 -2.73 8.42
C CYS A 56 -0.86 -1.55 7.46
N GLY A 57 -1.84 -1.34 6.58
CA GLY A 57 -1.83 -0.28 5.58
C GLY A 57 -3.23 0.15 5.15
N LEU A 58 -3.27 1.23 4.40
CA LEU A 58 -4.48 1.81 3.85
C LEU A 58 -4.14 2.61 2.59
N TYR A 59 -4.84 2.32 1.51
CA TYR A 59 -4.75 3.07 0.27
C TYR A 59 -5.87 4.12 0.17
N ILE A 60 -5.50 5.37 -0.17
CA ILE A 60 -6.43 6.47 -0.41
C ILE A 60 -6.16 7.05 -1.81
N LYS A 61 -7.17 7.05 -2.65
CA LYS A 61 -7.11 7.67 -3.98
C LYS A 61 -7.81 9.02 -3.97
N THR A 62 -7.10 10.07 -4.40
CA THR A 62 -7.68 11.40 -4.61
C THR A 62 -7.75 11.76 -6.10
N GLY A 63 -8.17 12.96 -6.45
CA GLY A 63 -8.14 13.45 -7.84
C GLY A 63 -6.72 13.60 -8.39
N GLY A 64 -5.73 13.96 -7.56
CA GLY A 64 -4.37 14.31 -7.97
C GLY A 64 -3.30 13.27 -7.65
N ALA A 65 -3.47 12.47 -6.59
CA ALA A 65 -2.44 11.57 -6.09
C ALA A 65 -3.03 10.32 -5.45
N ASP A 66 -2.15 9.33 -5.26
CA ASP A 66 -2.39 8.11 -4.50
C ASP A 66 -1.63 8.20 -3.17
N TYR A 67 -2.25 7.83 -2.06
CA TYR A 67 -1.65 7.85 -0.73
C TYR A 67 -1.69 6.45 -0.13
N LEU A 68 -0.53 5.94 0.24
CA LEU A 68 -0.36 4.69 0.97
C LEU A 68 -0.03 5.03 2.42
N CYS A 69 -1.03 4.92 3.28
CA CYS A 69 -0.85 5.05 4.72
C CYS A 69 -0.38 3.69 5.27
N TYR A 70 0.72 3.65 5.99
CA TYR A 70 1.27 2.39 6.50
C TYR A 70 1.69 2.51 7.96
N VAL A 71 1.58 1.40 8.69
CA VAL A 71 2.03 1.33 10.08
C VAL A 71 3.53 1.07 10.09
N ARG A 72 4.28 1.92 10.80
CA ARG A 72 5.72 1.76 10.94
C ARG A 72 6.08 0.46 11.64
N SER A 73 7.16 -0.15 11.18
CA SER A 73 7.77 -1.32 11.81
C SER A 73 9.18 -1.00 12.31
N SER A 74 9.61 -1.69 13.37
CA SER A 74 11.01 -1.65 13.83
C SER A 74 11.97 -2.38 12.89
N SER A 75 11.44 -3.23 12.00
CA SER A 75 12.20 -3.94 10.98
C SER A 75 12.02 -3.24 9.63
N PRO A 76 13.07 -2.67 9.02
CA PRO A 76 12.99 -2.07 7.69
C PRO A 76 12.49 -3.04 6.61
N LEU A 77 12.87 -4.31 6.73
CA LEU A 77 12.44 -5.34 5.78
C LEU A 77 10.93 -5.62 5.90
N HIS A 78 10.41 -5.70 7.11
CA HIS A 78 8.98 -5.88 7.34
C HIS A 78 8.18 -4.64 6.90
N GLU A 79 8.72 -3.44 7.13
CA GLU A 79 8.11 -2.20 6.65
C GLU A 79 8.06 -2.16 5.11
N CYS A 80 9.14 -2.59 4.46
CA CYS A 80 9.20 -2.73 3.01
C CYS A 80 8.15 -3.73 2.49
N HIS A 81 7.99 -4.88 3.16
CA HIS A 81 6.98 -5.88 2.80
C HIS A 81 5.56 -5.30 2.90
N ILE A 82 5.24 -4.58 3.98
CA ILE A 82 3.96 -3.87 4.12
C ILE A 82 3.72 -2.92 2.94
N LEU A 83 4.72 -2.11 2.60
CA LEU A 83 4.62 -1.15 1.49
C LEU A 83 4.45 -1.83 0.13
N LEU A 84 5.19 -2.91 -0.12
CA LEU A 84 5.05 -3.69 -1.37
C LEU A 84 3.68 -4.37 -1.48
N HIS A 85 3.12 -4.84 -0.36
CA HIS A 85 1.77 -5.39 -0.32
C HIS A 85 0.72 -4.33 -0.71
N GLU A 86 0.78 -3.13 -0.13
CA GLU A 86 -0.12 -2.04 -0.47
C GLU A 86 0.08 -1.55 -1.93
N LEU A 87 1.32 -1.53 -2.40
CA LEU A 87 1.63 -1.28 -3.82
C LEU A 87 1.08 -2.38 -4.72
N GLY A 88 1.09 -3.63 -4.28
CA GLY A 88 0.45 -4.77 -4.96
C GLY A 88 -1.03 -4.50 -5.21
N HIS A 89 -1.79 -4.11 -4.19
CA HIS A 89 -3.19 -3.71 -4.37
C HIS A 89 -3.36 -2.57 -5.37
N LEU A 90 -2.46 -1.59 -5.31
CA LEU A 90 -2.49 -0.44 -6.20
C LEU A 90 -2.27 -0.83 -7.66
N VAL A 91 -1.25 -1.64 -7.97
CA VAL A 91 -0.85 -1.97 -9.34
C VAL A 91 -1.68 -3.08 -9.97
N LEU A 92 -2.21 -4.00 -9.15
CA LEU A 92 -3.11 -5.06 -9.60
C LEU A 92 -4.56 -4.59 -9.76
N GLY A 93 -4.84 -3.32 -9.42
CA GLY A 93 -6.17 -2.75 -9.60
C GLY A 93 -7.22 -3.23 -8.60
N HIS A 94 -6.81 -3.75 -7.44
CA HIS A 94 -7.71 -4.23 -6.39
C HIS A 94 -8.53 -3.12 -5.71
N GLN A 95 -8.43 -1.90 -6.23
CA GLN A 95 -9.08 -0.70 -5.72
C GLN A 95 -10.61 -0.76 -5.76
N ASP A 96 -11.16 -1.69 -6.52
CA ASP A 96 -12.62 -1.85 -6.68
C ASP A 96 -13.23 -2.86 -5.70
N SER A 97 -12.41 -3.71 -5.07
CA SER A 97 -12.86 -4.76 -4.15
C SER A 97 -12.95 -4.32 -2.69
N GLY A 98 -12.37 -3.17 -2.32
CA GLY A 98 -12.33 -2.67 -0.95
C GLY A 98 -13.49 -1.73 -0.59
N TRP A 99 -14.19 -2.08 0.46
CA TRP A 99 -15.11 -1.29 1.31
C TRP A 99 -16.08 -0.31 0.67
N ARG A 100 -17.28 -0.80 0.49
CA ARG A 100 -18.51 -0.02 0.35
C ARG A 100 -19.18 0.28 1.71
N SER A 101 -18.45 0.27 2.82
CA SER A 101 -19.04 0.60 4.11
C SER A 101 -19.15 2.11 4.25
N GLU A 102 -20.35 2.64 3.95
CA GLU A 102 -20.75 4.02 4.28
C GLU A 102 -20.49 4.34 5.76
N GLU A 103 -20.51 3.35 6.62
CA GLU A 103 -20.29 3.46 8.05
C GLU A 103 -18.84 3.82 8.38
N LEU A 104 -17.89 3.23 7.67
CA LEU A 104 -16.47 3.54 7.83
C LEU A 104 -16.11 4.89 7.21
N GLN A 105 -16.71 5.22 6.05
CA GLN A 105 -16.57 6.56 5.47
C GLN A 105 -17.08 7.63 6.44
N ARG A 106 -18.21 7.42 7.09
CA ARG A 106 -18.75 8.34 8.10
C ARG A 106 -17.87 8.41 9.37
N MET A 107 -17.30 7.29 9.79
CA MET A 107 -16.45 7.23 10.99
C MET A 107 -15.10 7.92 10.79
N LEU A 108 -14.48 7.73 9.62
CA LEU A 108 -13.15 8.27 9.33
C LEU A 108 -13.19 9.65 8.69
N LEU A 109 -14.31 10.04 8.07
CA LEU A 109 -14.42 11.18 7.18
C LEU A 109 -15.68 12.01 7.42
N PRO A 110 -16.01 12.38 8.67
CA PRO A 110 -17.27 13.10 8.95
C PRO A 110 -17.41 14.43 8.20
N ASN A 111 -16.30 15.02 7.74
CA ASN A 111 -16.25 16.34 7.11
C ASN A 111 -15.63 16.36 5.71
N LEU A 112 -15.28 15.20 5.12
CA LEU A 112 -14.69 15.16 3.80
C LEU A 112 -15.74 14.88 2.73
N ASN A 113 -15.64 15.64 1.63
CA ASN A 113 -16.50 15.43 0.46
C ASN A 113 -16.21 14.04 -0.13
N ALA A 114 -17.23 13.19 -0.19
CA ALA A 114 -17.13 11.80 -0.69
C ALA A 114 -16.53 11.71 -2.11
N ASP A 115 -16.61 12.79 -2.90
CA ASP A 115 -16.02 12.85 -4.24
C ASP A 115 -14.49 13.00 -4.22
N MET A 116 -13.90 13.46 -3.12
CA MET A 116 -12.44 13.63 -2.98
C MET A 116 -11.74 12.32 -2.63
N ILE A 117 -12.43 11.43 -1.90
CA ILE A 117 -11.90 10.13 -1.50
C ILE A 117 -12.69 9.06 -2.21
N ARG A 118 -12.20 8.68 -3.37
CA ARG A 118 -12.92 7.73 -4.20
C ARG A 118 -12.88 6.31 -3.69
N ARG A 119 -11.89 5.92 -2.88
CA ARG A 119 -11.74 4.54 -2.36
C ARG A 119 -10.81 4.47 -1.17
N VAL A 120 -11.20 3.67 -0.19
CA VAL A 120 -10.43 3.32 1.00
C VAL A 120 -10.40 1.79 1.09
N LEU A 121 -9.22 1.18 1.04
CA LEU A 121 -9.03 -0.26 1.12
C LEU A 121 -8.63 -0.65 2.55
N PHE A 122 -9.31 -1.65 3.12
CA PHE A 122 -8.96 -2.22 4.42
C PHE A 122 -8.80 -3.73 4.31
N ARG A 123 -7.91 -4.28 5.10
CA ARG A 123 -7.82 -5.71 5.34
C ARG A 123 -9.06 -6.19 6.10
N THR A 124 -9.88 -7.02 5.48
CA THR A 124 -10.86 -7.86 6.16
C THR A 124 -10.30 -9.28 6.19
N GLY A 125 -10.23 -9.89 7.37
CA GLY A 125 -9.59 -11.17 7.63
C GLY A 125 -10.27 -12.41 7.02
N TYR A 126 -10.75 -12.32 5.78
CA TYR A 126 -11.21 -13.45 4.98
C TYR A 126 -10.22 -13.70 3.85
N ALA A 127 -10.03 -14.97 3.49
CA ALA A 127 -9.26 -15.39 2.33
C ALA A 127 -9.86 -14.72 1.07
N ASP A 128 -9.31 -13.57 0.71
CA ASP A 128 -9.68 -12.82 -0.49
C ASP A 128 -8.57 -13.04 -1.53
N PRO A 129 -8.87 -13.52 -2.73
CA PRO A 129 -7.89 -13.67 -3.79
C PRO A 129 -7.08 -12.40 -4.10
N ALA A 130 -7.63 -11.22 -3.77
CA ALA A 130 -6.92 -9.96 -3.91
C ALA A 130 -5.83 -9.77 -2.84
N GLU A 131 -6.08 -10.24 -1.60
CA GLU A 131 -5.08 -10.24 -0.53
C GLU A 131 -3.94 -11.21 -0.85
N ASP A 132 -4.28 -12.45 -1.28
CA ASP A 132 -3.30 -13.46 -1.67
C ASP A 132 -2.41 -12.95 -2.82
N ALA A 133 -3.01 -12.31 -3.83
CA ALA A 133 -2.25 -11.75 -4.96
C ALA A 133 -1.36 -10.57 -4.57
N ALA A 134 -1.76 -9.73 -3.61
CA ALA A 134 -0.94 -8.64 -3.10
C ALA A 134 0.21 -9.14 -2.22
N GLU A 135 -0.04 -10.19 -1.42
CA GLU A 135 1.00 -10.87 -0.64
C GLU A 135 2.03 -11.53 -1.54
N ASP A 136 1.58 -12.31 -2.54
CA ASP A 136 2.44 -12.95 -3.54
C ASP A 136 3.27 -11.90 -4.32
N PHE A 137 2.68 -10.76 -4.66
CA PHE A 137 3.39 -9.65 -5.31
C PHE A 137 4.54 -9.13 -4.43
N ALA A 138 4.28 -8.90 -3.14
CA ALA A 138 5.30 -8.44 -2.20
C ALA A 138 6.41 -9.48 -2.04
N ASP A 139 6.05 -10.74 -1.87
CA ASP A 139 7.00 -11.84 -1.69
C ASP A 139 7.87 -12.06 -2.94
N LEU A 140 7.28 -12.09 -4.13
CA LEU A 140 8.01 -12.30 -5.38
C LEU A 140 9.01 -11.16 -5.68
N ILE A 141 8.69 -9.93 -5.29
CA ILE A 141 9.64 -8.82 -5.41
C ILE A 141 10.73 -8.92 -4.35
N LEU A 142 10.38 -9.21 -3.10
CA LEU A 142 11.28 -9.08 -1.96
C LEU A 142 12.17 -10.30 -1.77
N ALA A 143 11.62 -11.53 -1.85
CA ALA A 143 12.32 -12.75 -1.51
C ALA A 143 13.64 -12.95 -2.29
N PRO A 144 13.73 -12.75 -3.60
CA PRO A 144 14.98 -12.91 -4.33
C PRO A 144 16.02 -11.83 -3.98
N ARG A 145 15.62 -10.74 -3.32
CA ARG A 145 16.42 -9.54 -3.05
C ARG A 145 16.85 -9.39 -1.59
N VAL A 146 16.28 -10.20 -0.68
CA VAL A 146 16.56 -10.13 0.77
C VAL A 146 18.05 -10.30 1.10
N LEU A 147 18.75 -11.15 0.36
CA LEU A 147 20.19 -11.41 0.55
C LEU A 147 21.09 -10.44 -0.21
N ALA A 148 20.54 -9.61 -1.07
CA ALA A 148 21.27 -8.59 -1.78
C ALA A 148 21.35 -7.28 -0.97
N SER A 149 22.37 -6.47 -1.25
CA SER A 149 22.47 -5.13 -0.67
C SER A 149 21.41 -4.23 -1.31
N GLY A 150 20.28 -4.05 -0.62
CA GLY A 150 19.17 -3.21 -1.08
C GLY A 150 18.82 -2.10 -0.10
N ARG A 151 18.10 -1.09 -0.57
CA ARG A 151 17.49 -0.05 0.26
C ARG A 151 16.01 -0.36 0.42
N TYR A 152 15.59 -0.66 1.64
CA TYR A 152 14.24 -1.11 2.00
C TYR A 152 13.40 -0.04 2.71
N THR A 153 13.87 1.19 2.75
CA THR A 153 13.18 2.30 3.44
C THR A 153 12.88 3.43 2.49
N VAL A 154 11.82 4.16 2.77
CA VAL A 154 11.47 5.43 2.11
C VAL A 154 11.50 6.57 3.10
N PRO A 155 11.78 7.82 2.67
CA PRO A 155 11.63 8.99 3.51
C PRO A 155 10.19 9.12 3.97
N ALA A 156 10.00 9.38 5.26
CA ALA A 156 8.67 9.64 5.80
C ALA A 156 8.13 10.97 5.27
N ALA A 157 7.06 10.93 4.51
CA ALA A 157 6.36 12.12 4.09
C ALA A 157 5.41 12.61 5.18
N LYS A 158 5.23 13.93 5.26
CA LYS A 158 4.14 14.52 6.06
C LYS A 158 2.86 14.47 5.23
N PRO A 159 1.71 14.18 5.85
CA PRO A 159 0.44 14.20 5.14
C PRO A 159 0.17 15.63 4.63
N PRO A 160 -0.15 15.78 3.34
CA PRO A 160 -0.56 17.08 2.81
C PRO A 160 -1.91 17.51 3.42
N PRO A 161 -2.25 18.81 3.39
CA PRO A 161 -3.45 19.34 4.03
C PRO A 161 -4.73 18.60 3.67
N GLU A 162 -4.86 18.14 2.43
CA GLU A 162 -6.04 17.44 1.88
C GLU A 162 -6.33 16.10 2.56
N ILE A 163 -5.31 15.40 3.08
CA ILE A 163 -5.50 14.12 3.80
C ILE A 163 -5.08 14.19 5.28
N ALA A 164 -4.59 15.33 5.77
CA ALA A 164 -4.09 15.46 7.12
C ALA A 164 -5.17 15.17 8.20
N GLU A 165 -6.42 15.49 7.92
CA GLU A 165 -7.55 15.16 8.81
C GLU A 165 -7.84 13.67 8.80
N VAL A 166 -7.79 13.02 7.62
CA VAL A 166 -7.97 11.57 7.48
C VAL A 166 -6.91 10.84 8.29
N VAL A 167 -5.65 11.22 8.14
CA VAL A 167 -4.52 10.61 8.87
C VAL A 167 -4.71 10.75 10.38
N ARG A 168 -5.10 11.93 10.87
CA ARG A 168 -5.39 12.13 12.30
C ARG A 168 -6.53 11.23 12.78
N ASN A 169 -7.59 11.10 12.01
CA ASN A 169 -8.73 10.24 12.38
C ASN A 169 -8.33 8.76 12.38
N LEU A 170 -7.49 8.34 11.43
CA LEU A 170 -6.91 7.00 11.41
C LEU A 170 -6.04 6.73 12.65
N GLU A 171 -5.14 7.65 12.99
CA GLU A 171 -4.29 7.54 14.18
C GLU A 171 -5.10 7.54 15.48
N GLN A 172 -6.19 8.30 15.55
CA GLN A 172 -7.12 8.24 16.67
C GLN A 172 -7.85 6.91 16.75
N ALA A 173 -8.38 6.42 15.64
CA ALA A 173 -9.11 5.14 15.59
C ALA A 173 -8.19 3.94 15.87
N TRP A 174 -6.97 3.96 15.33
CA TRP A 174 -6.03 2.85 15.40
C TRP A 174 -4.98 3.00 16.52
N GLY A 175 -4.72 4.21 17.00
CA GLY A 175 -3.74 4.54 18.02
C GLY A 175 -4.31 4.68 19.44
N SER A 176 -5.53 5.14 19.59
CA SER A 176 -6.14 5.38 20.89
C SER A 176 -6.80 4.14 21.50
N GLY A 177 -6.00 3.14 21.84
CA GLY A 177 -6.41 2.14 22.83
C GLY A 177 -6.20 2.72 24.23
N ARG A 178 -7.18 3.41 24.81
CA ARG A 178 -7.27 3.45 26.27
C ARG A 178 -7.51 2.01 26.70
N GLY A 179 -6.53 1.44 27.42
CA GLY A 179 -6.72 0.15 28.04
C GLY A 179 -7.97 0.14 28.90
N PHE A 180 -8.77 -0.89 28.75
CA PHE A 180 -9.67 -1.38 29.75
C PHE A 180 -8.98 -2.53 30.47
#